data_85e5b0f3f13f96db9f82436970179326
#
_entry.id   85e5b0f3f13f96db9f82436970179326
#
_cell.length_a   1.000
_cell.length_b   1.000
_cell.length_c   1.000
_cell.angle_alpha   90.00
_cell.angle_beta   90.00
_cell.angle_gamma   90.00
#
_symmetry.space_group_name_H-M   'P 1'
#
loop_
_entity.id
_entity.type
_entity.pdbx_description
1 polymer ?
#
loop_
_entity_poly.entity_id
_entity_poly.type
_entity_poly.pdbx_seq_one_letter_code
_entity_poly.pdbx_strand_id
1 'polypeptide(L)'
;ESNPAKWVMMPAFAKPRRKVQLERIEQLSKWAETCEFNRVECKGAAVGIVCAGAAYQHVVEALPDASVFKLGVTYPLPAQALRKFEAGVDALYVVEEGSTYLTDAVRALGVRVADFPCGLPRDGELTPGLIRTAFGQEAPAHAQAPADVPGRPPALCAGCPHRLVFKELSRIKAVVTGDIGCYTLGALPPLSAMDTCIDMGASVSMSHGFELAWAGTEHRPVVAVIGDSTFAHSGLSALISTVYNKGAGTVCVLDNRTTAMTGRQGNPFNGETLQHRPSRELDLEGVLHAIGVPDVRTVDPNDMKAVRLALREATRSDELSVIVFRSPCVLIDRIRKPAYVVADTCTACGVCTTLGCPAIAKTEDGHAVIDGSMCIGCGQCEQYCAFKSIVSTAKEGE
;
A
#
# COMPACT_ATOMS: atom_id res chain seq x y z
N GLU A 1 -21.51 30.33 11.29
CA GLU A 1 -21.13 31.42 12.22
C GLU A 1 -19.63 31.36 12.52
N SER A 2 -18.98 32.53 12.50
CA SER A 2 -17.58 32.65 12.90
C SER A 2 -17.46 32.52 14.43
N ASN A 3 -16.64 31.61 14.90
CA ASN A 3 -16.37 31.42 16.32
C ASN A 3 -14.88 31.10 16.55
N PRO A 4 -14.01 32.11 16.54
CA PRO A 4 -12.56 31.91 16.73
C PRO A 4 -12.21 31.19 18.03
N ALA A 5 -12.92 31.46 19.12
CA ALA A 5 -12.69 30.82 20.41
C ALA A 5 -12.95 29.29 20.37
N LYS A 6 -13.75 28.84 19.43
CA LYS A 6 -14.04 27.40 19.21
C LYS A 6 -13.03 26.75 18.25
N TRP A 7 -12.59 27.46 17.22
CA TRP A 7 -11.90 26.85 16.08
C TRP A 7 -10.40 27.17 16.00
N VAL A 8 -9.96 28.25 16.65
CA VAL A 8 -8.55 28.65 16.67
C VAL A 8 -7.87 28.11 17.93
N MET A 9 -6.93 27.18 17.79
CA MET A 9 -6.28 26.46 18.91
C MET A 9 -5.07 27.21 19.48
N MET A 10 -5.19 28.54 19.71
CA MET A 10 -4.18 29.24 20.50
C MET A 10 -4.35 28.93 22.01
N PRO A 11 -3.30 29.04 22.85
CA PRO A 11 -3.34 28.63 24.26
C PRO A 11 -4.51 29.21 25.07
N ALA A 12 -4.86 30.48 24.83
CA ALA A 12 -5.97 31.14 25.50
C ALA A 12 -7.33 30.50 25.22
N PHE A 13 -7.50 29.92 24.03
CA PHE A 13 -8.74 29.21 23.63
C PHE A 13 -8.66 27.72 23.91
N ALA A 14 -7.49 27.10 23.77
CA ALA A 14 -7.31 25.67 23.99
C ALA A 14 -7.62 25.25 25.44
N LYS A 15 -7.19 26.04 26.46
CA LYS A 15 -7.46 25.75 27.87
C LYS A 15 -8.98 25.58 28.19
N PRO A 16 -9.85 26.55 27.91
CA PRO A 16 -11.29 26.39 28.14
C PRO A 16 -11.90 25.29 27.25
N ARG A 17 -11.40 25.10 26.02
CA ARG A 17 -11.88 24.01 25.14
C ARG A 17 -11.56 22.61 25.69
N ARG A 18 -10.43 22.44 26.40
CA ARG A 18 -10.11 21.18 27.06
C ARG A 18 -11.16 20.82 28.13
N LYS A 19 -11.64 21.79 28.92
CA LYS A 19 -12.73 21.56 29.88
C LYS A 19 -13.99 21.06 29.18
N VAL A 20 -14.42 21.77 28.13
CA VAL A 20 -15.57 21.36 27.30
C VAL A 20 -15.40 19.96 26.72
N GLN A 21 -14.19 19.59 26.30
CA GLN A 21 -13.89 18.24 25.81
C GLN A 21 -14.08 17.17 26.91
N LEU A 22 -13.60 17.42 28.12
CA LEU A 22 -13.76 16.49 29.24
C LEU A 22 -15.23 16.31 29.64
N GLU A 23 -15.98 17.40 29.73
CA GLU A 23 -17.44 17.38 29.97
C GLU A 23 -18.18 16.59 28.89
N ARG A 24 -17.80 16.74 27.63
CA ARG A 24 -18.37 15.99 26.51
C ARG A 24 -18.04 14.49 26.60
N ILE A 25 -16.79 14.12 26.96
CA ILE A 25 -16.42 12.72 27.15
C ILE A 25 -17.27 12.10 28.29
N GLU A 26 -17.51 12.84 29.39
CA GLU A 26 -18.39 12.38 30.46
C GLU A 26 -19.81 12.18 29.99
N GLN A 27 -20.36 13.14 29.22
CA GLN A 27 -21.69 13.01 28.63
C GLN A 27 -21.78 11.80 27.67
N LEU A 28 -20.77 11.60 26.82
CA LEU A 28 -20.70 10.45 25.94
C LEU A 28 -20.59 9.13 26.70
N SER A 29 -19.87 9.09 27.82
CA SER A 29 -19.80 7.91 28.68
C SER A 29 -21.18 7.56 29.24
N LYS A 30 -21.95 8.55 29.71
CA LYS A 30 -23.32 8.35 30.16
C LYS A 30 -24.25 7.87 29.02
N TRP A 31 -24.12 8.47 27.84
CA TRP A 31 -24.88 8.07 26.68
C TRP A 31 -24.53 6.65 26.21
N ALA A 32 -23.27 6.25 26.24
CA ALA A 32 -22.84 4.92 25.83
C ALA A 32 -23.48 3.80 26.64
N GLU A 33 -23.88 4.06 27.92
CA GLU A 33 -24.55 3.07 28.77
C GLU A 33 -25.93 2.64 28.24
N THR A 34 -26.60 3.51 27.50
CA THR A 34 -27.97 3.26 26.98
C THR A 34 -28.07 3.38 25.45
N CYS A 35 -26.94 3.53 24.77
CA CYS A 35 -26.86 3.72 23.33
C CYS A 35 -27.42 2.48 22.58
N GLU A 36 -28.32 2.71 21.65
CA GLU A 36 -28.93 1.65 20.81
C GLU A 36 -27.94 0.89 19.91
N PHE A 37 -26.77 1.48 19.65
CA PHE A 37 -25.71 0.81 18.88
C PHE A 37 -24.97 -0.26 19.71
N ASN A 38 -25.02 -0.18 21.04
CA ASN A 38 -24.53 -1.19 21.95
C ASN A 38 -25.68 -2.19 22.22
N ARG A 39 -25.48 -3.46 21.88
CA ARG A 39 -26.50 -4.49 22.03
C ARG A 39 -26.04 -5.63 22.92
N VAL A 40 -26.90 -6.05 23.82
CA VAL A 40 -26.69 -7.24 24.64
C VAL A 40 -27.65 -8.33 24.19
N GLU A 41 -27.12 -9.46 23.81
CA GLU A 41 -27.85 -10.66 23.42
C GLU A 41 -27.61 -11.74 24.46
N CYS A 42 -28.55 -11.92 25.39
CA CYS A 42 -28.46 -12.94 26.42
C CYS A 42 -29.03 -14.26 25.89
N LYS A 43 -28.20 -15.31 25.81
CA LYS A 43 -28.61 -16.65 25.38
C LYS A 43 -28.32 -17.72 26.44
N GLY A 44 -27.25 -17.56 27.22
CA GLY A 44 -26.85 -18.45 28.29
C GLY A 44 -25.91 -17.76 29.26
N ALA A 45 -25.68 -18.32 30.43
CA ALA A 45 -24.79 -17.77 31.47
C ALA A 45 -23.36 -18.29 31.37
N ALA A 46 -23.09 -19.43 30.73
CA ALA A 46 -21.79 -20.05 30.74
C ALA A 46 -20.68 -19.20 30.09
N VAL A 47 -20.97 -18.61 28.93
CA VAL A 47 -20.00 -17.84 28.14
C VAL A 47 -20.59 -16.50 27.76
N GLY A 48 -19.88 -15.42 28.12
CA GLY A 48 -20.12 -14.07 27.66
C GLY A 48 -18.99 -13.58 26.76
N ILE A 49 -19.36 -12.96 25.65
CA ILE A 49 -18.41 -12.41 24.67
C ILE A 49 -18.63 -10.91 24.52
N VAL A 50 -17.58 -10.13 24.67
CA VAL A 50 -17.54 -8.72 24.25
C VAL A 50 -16.82 -8.63 22.92
N CYS A 51 -17.41 -7.99 21.92
CA CYS A 51 -16.82 -7.81 20.59
C CYS A 51 -17.34 -6.54 19.90
N ALA A 52 -16.66 -6.13 18.84
CA ALA A 52 -17.03 -4.97 18.01
C ALA A 52 -16.81 -5.28 16.52
N GLY A 53 -17.47 -4.49 15.64
CA GLY A 53 -17.26 -4.58 14.21
C GLY A 53 -17.54 -5.96 13.62
N ALA A 54 -16.68 -6.40 12.69
CA ALA A 54 -16.80 -7.68 11.98
C ALA A 54 -16.70 -8.90 12.91
N ALA A 55 -15.91 -8.80 13.99
CA ALA A 55 -15.76 -9.88 14.96
C ALA A 55 -17.08 -10.37 15.54
N TYR A 56 -18.09 -9.49 15.62
CA TYR A 56 -19.44 -9.87 16.06
C TYR A 56 -20.06 -10.97 15.18
N GLN A 57 -19.94 -10.87 13.86
CA GLN A 57 -20.52 -11.86 12.96
C GLN A 57 -19.81 -13.22 13.11
N HIS A 58 -18.49 -13.20 13.23
CA HIS A 58 -17.71 -14.41 13.46
C HIS A 58 -18.04 -15.08 14.79
N VAL A 59 -18.27 -14.27 15.86
CA VAL A 59 -18.67 -14.78 17.18
C VAL A 59 -20.03 -15.46 17.12
N VAL A 60 -21.04 -14.82 16.51
CA VAL A 60 -22.40 -15.37 16.43
C VAL A 60 -22.45 -16.66 15.64
N GLU A 61 -21.64 -16.78 14.58
CA GLU A 61 -21.52 -18.01 13.79
C GLU A 61 -20.76 -19.11 14.56
N ALA A 62 -19.66 -18.74 15.22
CA ALA A 62 -18.82 -19.70 15.92
C ALA A 62 -19.49 -20.26 17.19
N LEU A 63 -20.14 -19.40 17.96
CA LEU A 63 -20.67 -19.65 19.30
C LEU A 63 -22.14 -19.22 19.40
N PRO A 64 -23.06 -19.91 18.74
CA PRO A 64 -24.47 -19.51 18.65
C PRO A 64 -25.19 -19.42 20.00
N ASP A 65 -24.72 -20.16 21.01
CA ASP A 65 -25.32 -20.21 22.34
C ASP A 65 -24.65 -19.25 23.35
N ALA A 66 -23.59 -18.55 22.97
CA ALA A 66 -22.93 -17.58 23.84
C ALA A 66 -23.79 -16.31 23.98
N SER A 67 -23.76 -15.72 25.17
CA SER A 67 -24.26 -14.35 25.37
C SER A 67 -23.26 -13.36 24.79
N VAL A 68 -23.73 -12.36 24.09
CA VAL A 68 -22.87 -11.42 23.36
C VAL A 68 -23.19 -9.98 23.75
N PHE A 69 -22.17 -9.21 24.11
CA PHE A 69 -22.22 -7.77 24.18
C PHE A 69 -21.56 -7.19 22.92
N LYS A 70 -22.34 -6.88 21.92
CA LYS A 70 -21.87 -6.22 20.69
C LYS A 70 -21.73 -4.73 20.94
N LEU A 71 -20.50 -4.24 20.95
CA LEU A 71 -20.19 -2.82 21.04
C LEU A 71 -20.33 -2.16 19.65
N GLY A 72 -21.19 -1.16 19.56
CA GLY A 72 -21.25 -0.22 18.43
C GLY A 72 -20.44 1.04 18.68
N VAL A 73 -20.17 1.34 19.97
CA VAL A 73 -19.31 2.43 20.42
C VAL A 73 -18.19 1.85 21.28
N THR A 74 -16.96 1.99 20.80
CA THR A 74 -15.76 1.45 21.45
C THR A 74 -15.00 2.48 22.31
N TYR A 75 -15.39 3.75 22.23
CA TYR A 75 -14.86 4.82 23.06
C TYR A 75 -15.84 6.00 23.20
N PRO A 76 -16.17 6.43 24.44
CA PRO A 76 -15.88 5.73 25.70
C PRO A 76 -16.71 4.46 25.84
N LEU A 77 -16.16 3.46 26.56
CA LEU A 77 -16.86 2.20 26.81
C LEU A 77 -18.00 2.37 27.84
N PRO A 78 -19.13 1.63 27.71
CA PRO A 78 -20.23 1.59 28.67
C PRO A 78 -19.84 0.77 29.92
N ALA A 79 -19.17 1.39 30.87
CA ALA A 79 -18.52 0.71 32.00
C ALA A 79 -19.52 -0.03 32.91
N GLN A 80 -20.69 0.56 33.20
CA GLN A 80 -21.69 -0.05 34.06
C GLN A 80 -22.39 -1.22 33.35
N ALA A 81 -22.74 -1.03 32.08
CA ALA A 81 -23.37 -2.07 31.28
C ALA A 81 -22.41 -3.28 31.10
N LEU A 82 -21.13 -3.05 30.88
CA LEU A 82 -20.12 -4.11 30.79
C LEU A 82 -19.97 -4.89 32.12
N ARG A 83 -19.90 -4.20 33.26
CA ARG A 83 -19.86 -4.88 34.59
C ARG A 83 -21.15 -5.65 34.87
N LYS A 84 -22.30 -5.11 34.48
CA LYS A 84 -23.57 -5.83 34.61
C LYS A 84 -23.61 -7.07 33.71
N PHE A 85 -23.10 -6.99 32.54
CA PHE A 85 -22.99 -8.13 31.63
C PHE A 85 -22.02 -9.20 32.17
N GLU A 86 -20.86 -8.79 32.66
CA GLU A 86 -19.87 -9.68 33.29
C GLU A 86 -20.48 -10.43 34.48
N ALA A 87 -21.23 -9.73 35.32
CA ALA A 87 -21.88 -10.36 36.50
C ALA A 87 -22.99 -11.36 36.12
N GLY A 88 -23.48 -11.36 34.90
CA GLY A 88 -24.51 -12.26 34.36
C GLY A 88 -23.96 -13.50 33.66
N VAL A 89 -22.65 -13.69 33.59
CA VAL A 89 -21.99 -14.82 32.91
C VAL A 89 -20.91 -15.45 33.77
N ASP A 90 -20.65 -16.75 33.59
CA ASP A 90 -19.65 -17.47 34.37
C ASP A 90 -18.23 -17.08 33.97
N ALA A 91 -18.01 -16.90 32.66
CA ALA A 91 -16.74 -16.43 32.11
C ALA A 91 -16.98 -15.42 30.95
N LEU A 92 -16.27 -14.31 31.01
CA LEU A 92 -16.33 -13.27 29.97
C LEU A 92 -15.05 -13.23 29.18
N TYR A 93 -15.17 -13.24 27.87
CA TYR A 93 -14.06 -13.14 26.91
C TYR A 93 -14.22 -11.90 26.03
N VAL A 94 -13.10 -11.40 25.52
CA VAL A 94 -13.12 -10.33 24.51
C VAL A 94 -12.58 -10.88 23.20
N VAL A 95 -13.42 -10.87 22.15
CA VAL A 95 -13.02 -11.30 20.81
C VAL A 95 -12.75 -10.07 19.95
N GLU A 96 -11.49 -9.90 19.60
CA GLU A 96 -11.01 -8.82 18.71
C GLU A 96 -9.87 -9.33 17.83
N GLU A 97 -9.71 -8.71 16.66
CA GLU A 97 -8.69 -9.06 15.69
C GLU A 97 -7.43 -8.22 15.91
N GLY A 98 -6.26 -8.84 15.78
CA GLY A 98 -4.97 -8.16 15.88
C GLY A 98 -4.59 -7.77 17.32
N SER A 99 -4.65 -6.49 17.67
CA SER A 99 -4.19 -5.97 18.96
C SER A 99 -5.16 -6.25 20.11
N THR A 100 -4.70 -6.01 21.36
CA THR A 100 -5.49 -6.17 22.59
C THR A 100 -6.20 -4.88 23.04
N TYR A 101 -6.48 -3.97 22.09
CA TYR A 101 -7.02 -2.65 22.41
C TYR A 101 -8.33 -2.74 23.23
N LEU A 102 -9.28 -3.53 22.75
CA LEU A 102 -10.58 -3.67 23.42
C LEU A 102 -10.46 -4.46 24.73
N THR A 103 -9.67 -5.54 24.73
CA THR A 103 -9.38 -6.35 25.92
C THR A 103 -8.78 -5.50 27.03
N ASP A 104 -7.77 -4.70 26.73
CA ASP A 104 -7.09 -3.85 27.71
C ASP A 104 -8.01 -2.73 28.21
N ALA A 105 -8.80 -2.13 27.32
CA ALA A 105 -9.77 -1.12 27.70
C ALA A 105 -10.88 -1.68 28.60
N VAL A 106 -11.37 -2.90 28.35
CA VAL A 106 -12.38 -3.57 29.19
C VAL A 106 -11.78 -3.95 30.56
N ARG A 107 -10.56 -4.50 30.59
CA ARG A 107 -9.83 -4.80 31.83
C ARG A 107 -9.58 -3.54 32.66
N ALA A 108 -9.24 -2.42 32.05
CA ALA A 108 -9.02 -1.13 32.73
C ALA A 108 -10.27 -0.61 33.45
N LEU A 109 -11.47 -1.04 33.06
CA LEU A 109 -12.72 -0.76 33.75
C LEU A 109 -12.95 -1.63 34.99
N GLY A 110 -12.04 -2.56 35.32
CA GLY A 110 -12.18 -3.52 36.42
C GLY A 110 -13.10 -4.71 36.08
N VAL A 111 -13.40 -4.94 34.81
CA VAL A 111 -14.14 -6.10 34.30
C VAL A 111 -13.16 -7.29 34.21
N ARG A 112 -13.55 -8.44 34.75
CA ARG A 112 -12.73 -9.66 34.65
C ARG A 112 -12.87 -10.27 33.28
N VAL A 113 -11.77 -10.36 32.57
CA VAL A 113 -11.70 -10.97 31.22
C VAL A 113 -10.88 -12.26 31.33
N ALA A 114 -11.51 -13.37 30.99
CA ALA A 114 -10.88 -14.68 30.99
C ALA A 114 -9.95 -14.82 29.76
N ASP A 115 -8.93 -15.65 29.93
CA ASP A 115 -8.07 -16.03 28.78
C ASP A 115 -8.71 -17.22 28.05
N PHE A 116 -8.54 -17.27 26.75
CA PHE A 116 -9.06 -18.36 25.91
C PHE A 116 -8.36 -19.68 26.26
N PRO A 117 -9.11 -20.80 26.38
CA PRO A 117 -8.54 -22.10 26.74
C PRO A 117 -7.38 -22.55 25.83
N CYS A 118 -7.49 -22.29 24.53
CA CYS A 118 -6.47 -22.67 23.55
C CYS A 118 -5.76 -21.46 22.93
N GLY A 119 -6.00 -20.24 23.46
CA GLY A 119 -5.49 -19.00 22.89
C GLY A 119 -6.24 -18.56 21.63
N LEU A 120 -6.33 -17.24 21.41
CA LEU A 120 -6.85 -16.66 20.17
C LEU A 120 -5.67 -16.05 19.39
N PRO A 121 -5.39 -16.47 18.14
CA PRO A 121 -4.32 -15.91 17.34
C PRO A 121 -4.45 -14.40 17.19
N ARG A 122 -3.30 -13.70 17.17
CA ARG A 122 -3.22 -12.24 17.03
C ARG A 122 -2.65 -11.83 15.68
N ASP A 123 -2.30 -12.80 14.86
CA ASP A 123 -1.81 -12.66 13.50
C ASP A 123 -2.84 -13.22 12.51
N GLY A 124 -2.89 -12.61 11.34
CA GLY A 124 -3.82 -13.00 10.31
C GLY A 124 -5.27 -12.56 10.53
N GLU A 125 -6.15 -13.14 9.76
CA GLU A 125 -7.56 -12.80 9.70
C GLU A 125 -8.36 -13.64 10.73
N LEU A 126 -9.25 -12.99 11.47
CA LEU A 126 -10.15 -13.68 12.39
C LEU A 126 -11.25 -14.41 11.61
N THR A 127 -11.45 -15.68 11.96
CA THR A 127 -12.51 -16.51 11.36
C THR A 127 -13.36 -17.22 12.42
N PRO A 128 -14.59 -17.66 12.10
CA PRO A 128 -15.39 -18.48 13.03
C PRO A 128 -14.67 -19.76 13.46
N GLY A 129 -13.90 -20.39 12.54
CA GLY A 129 -13.11 -21.59 12.86
C GLY A 129 -12.04 -21.33 13.91
N LEU A 130 -11.30 -20.22 13.82
CA LEU A 130 -10.30 -19.83 14.82
C LEU A 130 -10.93 -19.54 16.18
N ILE A 131 -12.10 -18.92 16.21
CA ILE A 131 -12.85 -18.69 17.47
C ILE A 131 -13.24 -20.03 18.10
N ARG A 132 -13.79 -20.98 17.34
CA ARG A 132 -14.10 -22.33 17.86
C ARG A 132 -12.86 -23.02 18.44
N THR A 133 -11.76 -23.00 17.69
CA THR A 133 -10.48 -23.55 18.17
C THR A 133 -10.00 -22.90 19.46
N ALA A 134 -10.13 -21.57 19.61
CA ALA A 134 -9.76 -20.85 20.82
C ALA A 134 -10.54 -21.34 22.06
N PHE A 135 -11.76 -21.85 21.87
CA PHE A 135 -12.58 -22.49 22.94
C PHE A 135 -12.40 -24.00 23.02
N GLY A 136 -11.40 -24.59 22.33
CA GLY A 136 -11.16 -26.03 22.31
C GLY A 136 -12.21 -26.83 21.54
N GLN A 137 -13.01 -26.19 20.71
CA GLN A 137 -13.99 -26.84 19.85
C GLN A 137 -13.38 -27.17 18.50
N GLU A 138 -13.91 -28.21 17.85
CA GLU A 138 -13.49 -28.59 16.50
C GLU A 138 -13.92 -27.49 15.49
N ALA A 139 -12.96 -27.02 14.70
CA ALA A 139 -13.27 -26.13 13.60
C ALA A 139 -13.96 -26.93 12.47
N PRO A 140 -14.90 -26.30 11.72
CA PRO A 140 -15.47 -26.95 10.54
C PRO A 140 -14.35 -27.37 9.58
N ALA A 141 -14.47 -28.57 9.03
CA ALA A 141 -13.52 -29.03 8.03
C ALA A 141 -13.57 -28.09 6.83
N HIS A 142 -12.48 -27.38 6.55
CA HIS A 142 -12.34 -26.63 5.32
C HIS A 142 -11.93 -27.58 4.20
N ALA A 143 -12.52 -27.38 3.01
CA ALA A 143 -12.03 -28.04 1.83
C ALA A 143 -10.54 -27.67 1.66
N GLN A 144 -9.67 -28.69 1.67
CA GLN A 144 -8.25 -28.45 1.43
C GLN A 144 -8.09 -28.02 -0.03
N ALA A 145 -7.41 -26.89 -0.26
CA ALA A 145 -7.01 -26.53 -1.60
C ALA A 145 -6.10 -27.66 -2.16
N PRO A 146 -6.26 -28.02 -3.45
CA PRO A 146 -5.33 -28.95 -4.09
C PRO A 146 -3.89 -28.50 -3.86
N ALA A 147 -3.00 -29.45 -3.53
CA ALA A 147 -1.61 -29.14 -3.17
C ALA A 147 -0.80 -28.56 -4.34
N ASP A 148 -1.29 -28.72 -5.56
CA ASP A 148 -0.65 -28.29 -6.81
C ASP A 148 -1.18 -26.95 -7.37
N VAL A 149 -2.02 -26.23 -6.62
CA VAL A 149 -2.47 -24.89 -7.06
C VAL A 149 -1.27 -23.94 -7.11
N PRO A 150 -0.91 -23.44 -8.32
CA PRO A 150 0.22 -22.54 -8.44
C PRO A 150 -0.05 -21.21 -7.71
N GLY A 151 0.95 -20.75 -6.96
CA GLY A 151 0.90 -19.42 -6.31
C GLY A 151 0.74 -18.31 -7.35
N ARG A 152 -0.09 -17.32 -7.05
CA ARG A 152 -0.35 -16.14 -7.91
C ARG A 152 -0.04 -14.85 -7.16
N PRO A 153 1.25 -14.56 -6.92
CA PRO A 153 1.62 -13.31 -6.25
C PRO A 153 1.18 -12.11 -7.11
N PRO A 154 0.86 -10.98 -6.48
CA PRO A 154 0.56 -9.76 -7.22
C PRO A 154 1.75 -9.35 -8.08
N ALA A 155 1.48 -8.83 -9.28
CA ALA A 155 2.50 -8.41 -10.22
C ALA A 155 2.09 -7.12 -10.95
N LEU A 156 3.08 -6.39 -11.44
CA LEU A 156 2.82 -5.26 -12.34
C LEU A 156 2.10 -5.74 -13.61
N CYS A 157 1.16 -4.95 -14.12
CA CYS A 157 0.39 -5.26 -15.33
C CYS A 157 1.31 -5.53 -16.53
N ALA A 158 0.81 -6.27 -17.54
CA ALA A 158 1.49 -6.36 -18.82
C ALA A 158 1.67 -4.95 -19.41
N GLY A 159 2.89 -4.61 -19.85
CA GLY A 159 3.22 -3.28 -20.38
C GLY A 159 3.28 -2.16 -19.36
N CYS A 160 3.24 -2.43 -18.06
CA CYS A 160 3.35 -1.40 -17.03
C CYS A 160 4.62 -0.55 -17.23
N PRO A 161 4.49 0.80 -17.27
CA PRO A 161 5.63 1.69 -17.51
C PRO A 161 6.67 1.66 -16.39
N HIS A 162 6.29 1.27 -15.17
CA HIS A 162 7.23 1.21 -14.04
C HIS A 162 8.27 0.10 -14.16
N ARG A 163 8.01 -0.90 -14.99
CA ARG A 163 8.77 -2.16 -15.06
C ARG A 163 10.24 -1.97 -15.42
N LEU A 164 10.54 -1.20 -16.47
CA LEU A 164 11.93 -0.97 -16.89
C LEU A 164 12.72 -0.15 -15.87
N VAL A 165 12.07 0.79 -15.20
CA VAL A 165 12.71 1.60 -14.15
C VAL A 165 13.22 0.68 -13.04
N PHE A 166 12.36 -0.21 -12.50
CA PHE A 166 12.76 -1.16 -11.46
C PHE A 166 13.79 -2.18 -11.96
N LYS A 167 13.67 -2.63 -13.21
CA LYS A 167 14.66 -3.52 -13.79
C LYS A 167 16.05 -2.89 -13.85
N GLU A 168 16.14 -1.61 -14.21
CA GLU A 168 17.44 -0.91 -14.25
C GLU A 168 17.93 -0.55 -12.85
N LEU A 169 17.06 -0.20 -11.89
CA LEU A 169 17.43 -0.01 -10.49
C LEU A 169 18.02 -1.28 -9.87
N SER A 170 17.39 -2.44 -10.12
CA SER A 170 17.94 -3.75 -9.71
C SER A 170 19.32 -4.01 -10.32
N ARG A 171 19.50 -3.66 -11.60
CA ARG A 171 20.77 -3.86 -12.32
C ARG A 171 21.92 -3.04 -11.74
N ILE A 172 21.67 -1.79 -11.35
CA ILE A 172 22.70 -0.93 -10.72
C ILE A 172 22.84 -1.19 -9.22
N LYS A 173 22.03 -2.10 -8.66
CA LYS A 173 22.03 -2.43 -7.23
C LYS A 173 21.83 -1.20 -6.34
N ALA A 174 20.99 -0.25 -6.75
CA ALA A 174 20.65 0.90 -5.93
C ALA A 174 20.00 0.46 -4.60
N VAL A 175 20.17 1.26 -3.56
CA VAL A 175 19.31 1.21 -2.37
C VAL A 175 18.09 2.05 -2.69
N VAL A 176 16.94 1.41 -2.79
CA VAL A 176 15.70 2.05 -3.22
C VAL A 176 14.77 2.30 -2.05
N THR A 177 14.55 3.57 -1.74
CA THR A 177 13.50 4.00 -0.82
C THR A 177 12.22 4.23 -1.59
N GLY A 178 11.20 3.46 -1.28
CA GLY A 178 9.92 3.50 -1.99
C GLY A 178 8.76 3.99 -1.14
N ASP A 179 7.64 4.17 -1.79
CA ASP A 179 6.35 4.55 -1.23
C ASP A 179 5.27 3.54 -1.57
N ILE A 180 4.03 3.82 -1.19
CA ILE A 180 2.85 3.00 -1.48
C ILE A 180 2.23 3.39 -2.82
N GLY A 181 2.12 2.40 -3.72
CA GLY A 181 1.48 2.48 -5.02
C GLY A 181 1.70 1.20 -5.80
N CYS A 182 1.26 1.12 -7.07
CA CYS A 182 1.55 -0.03 -7.93
C CYS A 182 3.06 -0.34 -7.99
N TYR A 183 3.89 0.68 -7.92
CA TYR A 183 5.33 0.54 -7.95
C TYR A 183 5.93 -0.14 -6.70
N THR A 184 5.19 -0.25 -5.58
CA THR A 184 5.62 -1.09 -4.44
C THR A 184 5.83 -2.55 -4.85
N LEU A 185 5.14 -3.01 -5.90
CA LEU A 185 5.36 -4.35 -6.48
C LEU A 185 6.74 -4.54 -7.11
N GLY A 186 7.51 -3.45 -7.29
CA GLY A 186 8.94 -3.53 -7.65
C GLY A 186 9.81 -4.20 -6.60
N ALA A 187 9.33 -4.33 -5.35
CA ALA A 187 9.99 -5.10 -4.28
C ALA A 187 9.97 -6.61 -4.53
N LEU A 188 8.98 -7.10 -5.28
CA LEU A 188 8.78 -8.53 -5.49
C LEU A 188 9.67 -9.09 -6.61
N PRO A 189 10.05 -10.39 -6.53
CA PRO A 189 10.72 -11.06 -7.63
C PRO A 189 9.87 -11.01 -8.92
N PRO A 190 10.53 -10.94 -10.08
CA PRO A 190 11.98 -10.99 -10.32
C PRO A 190 12.66 -9.61 -10.33
N LEU A 191 11.93 -8.52 -10.03
CA LEU A 191 12.49 -7.16 -10.02
C LEU A 191 13.34 -6.92 -8.77
N SER A 192 12.83 -7.22 -7.59
CA SER A 192 13.51 -7.14 -6.30
C SER A 192 14.34 -5.86 -6.13
N ALA A 193 13.71 -4.71 -6.41
CA ALA A 193 14.40 -3.43 -6.55
C ALA A 193 13.79 -2.35 -5.64
N MET A 194 13.35 -2.72 -4.45
CA MET A 194 12.90 -1.78 -3.43
C MET A 194 13.31 -2.32 -2.07
N ASP A 195 14.04 -1.52 -1.29
CA ASP A 195 14.59 -1.90 0.00
C ASP A 195 13.71 -1.44 1.17
N THR A 196 13.00 -0.33 1.03
CA THR A 196 12.12 0.21 2.08
C THR A 196 10.81 0.74 1.52
N CYS A 197 9.74 0.61 2.32
CA CYS A 197 8.44 1.21 2.05
C CYS A 197 7.74 1.41 3.40
N ILE A 198 7.62 2.65 3.87
CA ILE A 198 7.04 2.97 5.19
C ILE A 198 5.62 3.50 5.04
N ASP A 199 5.47 4.65 4.37
CA ASP A 199 4.18 5.28 4.12
C ASP A 199 4.20 6.11 2.82
N MET A 200 3.05 6.72 2.47
CA MET A 200 2.94 7.59 1.30
C MET A 200 3.68 8.91 1.52
N GLY A 201 4.81 9.10 0.82
CA GLY A 201 5.63 10.32 0.85
C GLY A 201 6.96 10.17 1.60
N ALA A 202 7.19 9.06 2.30
CA ALA A 202 8.40 8.86 3.08
C ALA A 202 9.66 8.64 2.22
N SER A 203 9.53 8.16 0.97
CA SER A 203 10.66 7.77 0.13
C SER A 203 11.72 8.86 -0.01
N VAL A 204 11.30 10.09 -0.28
CA VAL A 204 12.20 11.23 -0.51
C VAL A 204 12.93 11.62 0.79
N SER A 205 12.23 11.69 1.92
CA SER A 205 12.83 11.97 3.22
C SER A 205 13.80 10.88 3.65
N MET A 206 13.44 9.60 3.43
CA MET A 206 14.30 8.46 3.75
C MET A 206 15.56 8.44 2.90
N SER A 207 15.46 8.71 1.59
CA SER A 207 16.62 8.82 0.71
C SER A 207 17.60 9.86 1.23
N HIS A 208 17.10 11.06 1.54
CA HIS A 208 17.93 12.11 2.13
C HIS A 208 18.55 11.69 3.47
N GLY A 209 17.80 11.00 4.32
CA GLY A 209 18.30 10.46 5.57
C GLY A 209 19.42 9.44 5.40
N PHE A 210 19.32 8.54 4.42
CA PHE A 210 20.39 7.59 4.09
C PHE A 210 21.63 8.29 3.57
N GLU A 211 21.49 9.27 2.66
CA GLU A 211 22.62 10.07 2.16
C GLU A 211 23.36 10.78 3.31
N LEU A 212 22.64 11.37 4.26
CA LEU A 212 23.24 12.00 5.43
C LEU A 212 23.92 10.98 6.36
N ALA A 213 23.29 9.84 6.60
CA ALA A 213 23.83 8.81 7.50
C ALA A 213 25.08 8.13 6.95
N TRP A 214 25.21 8.04 5.62
CA TRP A 214 26.33 7.42 4.94
C TRP A 214 27.35 8.43 4.38
N ALA A 215 27.17 9.71 4.64
CA ALA A 215 28.08 10.75 4.17
C ALA A 215 29.55 10.43 4.56
N GLY A 216 30.46 10.50 3.58
CA GLY A 216 31.87 10.18 3.76
C GLY A 216 32.21 8.68 3.82
N THR A 217 31.26 7.78 3.57
CA THR A 217 31.49 6.34 3.43
C THR A 217 31.20 5.88 2.00
N GLU A 218 31.84 4.79 1.58
CA GLU A 218 31.51 4.16 0.30
C GLU A 218 30.20 3.38 0.47
N HIS A 219 29.20 3.70 -0.36
CA HIS A 219 27.90 3.03 -0.33
C HIS A 219 27.31 2.87 -1.75
N ARG A 220 26.29 2.04 -1.86
CA ARG A 220 25.50 1.91 -3.08
C ARG A 220 24.70 3.20 -3.33
N PRO A 221 24.40 3.56 -4.60
CA PRO A 221 23.57 4.73 -4.86
C PRO A 221 22.23 4.62 -4.16
N VAL A 222 21.76 5.70 -3.55
CA VAL A 222 20.45 5.79 -2.92
C VAL A 222 19.48 6.46 -3.89
N VAL A 223 18.33 5.85 -4.11
CA VAL A 223 17.31 6.35 -5.04
C VAL A 223 15.94 6.31 -4.39
N ALA A 224 15.31 7.47 -4.27
CA ALA A 224 13.90 7.54 -3.90
C ALA A 224 13.02 7.22 -5.11
N VAL A 225 11.97 6.42 -4.93
CA VAL A 225 10.96 6.16 -5.95
C VAL A 225 9.59 6.53 -5.40
N ILE A 226 8.89 7.41 -6.12
CA ILE A 226 7.60 7.96 -5.71
C ILE A 226 6.66 8.10 -6.93
N GLY A 227 5.37 7.79 -6.76
CA GLY A 227 4.37 8.03 -7.80
C GLY A 227 3.95 9.49 -7.88
N ASP A 228 3.41 9.91 -9.02
CA ASP A 228 2.94 11.26 -9.31
C ASP A 228 1.92 11.76 -8.27
N SER A 229 0.89 11.00 -8.00
CA SER A 229 -0.13 11.35 -7.00
C SER A 229 0.47 11.56 -5.61
N THR A 230 1.29 10.63 -5.15
CA THR A 230 1.95 10.71 -3.85
C THR A 230 2.94 11.86 -3.80
N PHE A 231 3.65 12.15 -4.90
CA PHE A 231 4.53 13.31 -4.99
C PHE A 231 3.78 14.61 -4.77
N ALA A 232 2.65 14.82 -5.48
CA ALA A 232 1.83 16.03 -5.30
C ALA A 232 1.20 16.13 -3.90
N HIS A 233 0.85 14.99 -3.31
CA HIS A 233 0.19 14.91 -2.01
C HIS A 233 1.14 15.18 -0.83
N SER A 234 2.33 14.56 -0.81
CA SER A 234 3.23 14.59 0.34
C SER A 234 4.73 14.64 -0.01
N GLY A 235 5.14 14.13 -1.18
CA GLY A 235 6.55 14.10 -1.57
C GLY A 235 7.16 15.47 -1.85
N LEU A 236 6.36 16.44 -2.27
CA LEU A 236 6.83 17.80 -2.57
C LEU A 236 7.43 18.49 -1.35
N SER A 237 6.82 18.38 -0.19
CA SER A 237 7.34 18.98 1.06
C SER A 237 8.67 18.34 1.47
N ALA A 238 8.82 17.04 1.30
CA ALA A 238 10.07 16.34 1.55
C ALA A 238 11.19 16.79 0.59
N LEU A 239 10.85 16.96 -0.70
CA LEU A 239 11.82 17.44 -1.69
C LEU A 239 12.26 18.89 -1.42
N ILE A 240 11.33 19.77 -1.05
CA ILE A 240 11.66 21.16 -0.63
C ILE A 240 12.64 21.13 0.56
N SER A 241 12.41 20.28 1.54
CA SER A 241 13.32 20.11 2.69
C SER A 241 14.70 19.60 2.24
N THR A 242 14.76 18.64 1.29
CA THR A 242 16.01 18.14 0.74
C THR A 242 16.80 19.23 0.03
N VAL A 243 16.14 20.04 -0.83
CA VAL A 243 16.77 21.18 -1.51
C VAL A 243 17.27 22.22 -0.50
N TYR A 244 16.43 22.58 0.48
CA TYR A 244 16.79 23.56 1.52
C TYR A 244 18.04 23.15 2.31
N ASN A 245 18.17 21.86 2.61
CA ASN A 245 19.30 21.30 3.34
C ASN A 245 20.49 20.90 2.44
N LYS A 246 20.48 21.28 1.16
CA LYS A 246 21.54 20.95 0.19
C LYS A 246 21.77 19.43 0.09
N GLY A 247 20.68 18.66 0.15
CA GLY A 247 20.75 17.21 0.01
C GLY A 247 21.15 16.82 -1.42
N ALA A 248 21.81 15.69 -1.53
CA ALA A 248 22.16 15.03 -2.79
C ALA A 248 21.24 13.83 -3.06
N GLY A 249 21.60 12.99 -4.03
CA GLY A 249 20.91 11.76 -4.37
C GLY A 249 19.94 11.88 -5.53
N THR A 250 19.21 10.80 -5.78
CA THR A 250 18.35 10.69 -6.95
C THR A 250 16.89 10.45 -6.52
N VAL A 251 15.96 11.20 -7.08
CA VAL A 251 14.51 11.01 -6.90
C VAL A 251 13.89 10.65 -8.25
N CYS A 252 13.22 9.50 -8.32
CA CYS A 252 12.47 9.02 -9.49
C CYS A 252 10.99 9.24 -9.26
N VAL A 253 10.38 10.20 -9.96
CA VAL A 253 8.94 10.41 -9.97
C VAL A 253 8.33 9.58 -11.10
N LEU A 254 7.48 8.61 -10.75
CA LEU A 254 6.79 7.74 -11.70
C LEU A 254 5.45 8.36 -12.08
N ASP A 255 5.44 9.16 -13.14
CA ASP A 255 4.27 9.89 -13.65
C ASP A 255 3.48 9.01 -14.62
N ASN A 256 2.46 8.35 -14.11
CA ASN A 256 1.53 7.53 -14.90
C ASN A 256 0.14 8.17 -15.09
N ARG A 257 -0.01 9.42 -14.71
CA ARG A 257 -1.22 10.24 -14.88
C ARG A 257 -2.44 9.77 -14.08
N THR A 258 -2.27 8.87 -13.10
CA THR A 258 -3.40 8.36 -12.33
C THR A 258 -2.97 7.71 -11.01
N THR A 259 -3.84 7.74 -10.01
CA THR A 259 -3.70 6.94 -8.78
C THR A 259 -4.23 5.52 -9.05
N ALA A 260 -3.41 4.70 -9.70
CA ALA A 260 -3.86 3.46 -10.34
C ALA A 260 -4.31 2.37 -9.36
N MET A 261 -3.57 2.16 -8.26
CA MET A 261 -3.74 1.03 -7.34
C MET A 261 -5.13 0.96 -6.71
N THR A 262 -5.71 2.10 -6.35
CA THR A 262 -6.99 2.19 -5.62
C THR A 262 -8.22 2.36 -6.53
N GLY A 263 -8.05 2.33 -7.85
CA GLY A 263 -9.15 2.39 -8.80
C GLY A 263 -9.02 3.48 -9.87
N ARG A 264 -7.82 3.95 -10.16
CA ARG A 264 -7.54 4.94 -11.22
C ARG A 264 -8.15 6.31 -10.95
N GLN A 265 -8.11 6.74 -9.69
CA GLN A 265 -8.54 8.08 -9.33
C GLN A 265 -7.70 9.15 -10.05
N GLY A 266 -8.34 10.28 -10.35
CA GLY A 266 -7.66 11.46 -10.86
C GLY A 266 -6.66 12.02 -9.84
N ASN A 267 -5.65 12.73 -10.34
CA ASN A 267 -4.67 13.45 -9.56
C ASN A 267 -4.34 14.81 -10.24
N PRO A 268 -3.58 15.70 -9.63
CA PRO A 268 -3.32 17.04 -10.22
C PRO A 268 -2.66 17.05 -11.61
N PHE A 269 -2.18 15.92 -12.09
CA PHE A 269 -1.48 15.82 -13.39
C PHE A 269 -2.37 15.32 -14.53
N ASN A 270 -3.65 14.98 -14.29
CA ASN A 270 -4.53 14.40 -15.32
C ASN A 270 -5.40 15.43 -16.09
N GLY A 271 -5.37 16.71 -15.69
CA GLY A 271 -6.14 17.76 -16.36
C GLY A 271 -7.65 17.75 -16.07
N GLU A 272 -8.08 17.05 -15.01
CA GLU A 272 -9.50 16.98 -14.61
C GLU A 272 -9.69 17.24 -13.13
N THR A 273 -10.84 17.83 -12.78
CA THR A 273 -11.29 17.91 -11.38
C THR A 273 -11.86 16.57 -10.92
N LEU A 274 -12.12 16.45 -9.60
CA LEU A 274 -12.79 15.28 -9.02
C LEU A 274 -14.18 15.00 -9.63
N GLN A 275 -14.86 16.03 -10.17
CA GLN A 275 -16.14 15.93 -10.85
C GLN A 275 -16.00 15.75 -12.37
N HIS A 276 -14.85 15.35 -12.87
CA HIS A 276 -14.54 15.14 -14.28
C HIS A 276 -14.78 16.38 -15.17
N ARG A 277 -14.51 17.57 -14.65
CA ARG A 277 -14.52 18.80 -15.41
C ARG A 277 -13.09 19.12 -15.86
N PRO A 278 -12.88 19.63 -17.08
CA PRO A 278 -11.56 20.07 -17.52
C PRO A 278 -10.91 21.04 -16.53
N SER A 279 -9.66 20.85 -16.24
CA SER A 279 -8.86 21.64 -15.31
C SER A 279 -7.44 21.81 -15.85
N ARG A 280 -6.67 22.70 -15.24
CA ARG A 280 -5.26 22.86 -15.55
C ARG A 280 -4.47 21.69 -14.97
N GLU A 281 -3.61 21.08 -15.78
CA GLU A 281 -2.59 20.14 -15.30
C GLU A 281 -1.52 20.88 -14.46
N LEU A 282 -1.04 20.24 -13.43
CA LEU A 282 0.12 20.72 -12.68
C LEU A 282 1.38 20.52 -13.55
N ASP A 283 2.11 21.60 -13.79
CA ASP A 283 3.41 21.57 -14.45
C ASP A 283 4.47 21.05 -13.45
N LEU A 284 4.74 19.74 -13.53
CA LEU A 284 5.67 19.09 -12.61
C LEU A 284 7.09 19.63 -12.76
N GLU A 285 7.58 19.76 -13.97
CA GLU A 285 8.92 20.28 -14.27
C GLU A 285 9.06 21.74 -13.81
N GLY A 286 8.06 22.56 -14.06
CA GLY A 286 8.02 23.94 -13.59
C GLY A 286 8.08 24.03 -12.07
N VAL A 287 7.37 23.16 -11.36
CA VAL A 287 7.42 23.08 -9.87
C VAL A 287 8.83 22.65 -9.42
N LEU A 288 9.41 21.62 -10.02
CA LEU A 288 10.75 21.13 -9.66
C LEU A 288 11.83 22.21 -9.85
N HIS A 289 11.79 22.95 -10.94
CA HIS A 289 12.69 24.09 -11.16
C HIS A 289 12.43 25.22 -10.16
N ALA A 290 11.17 25.55 -9.89
CA ALA A 290 10.80 26.65 -8.97
C ALA A 290 11.28 26.39 -7.53
N ILE A 291 11.34 25.15 -7.08
CA ILE A 291 11.89 24.81 -5.75
C ILE A 291 13.41 24.71 -5.72
N GLY A 292 14.08 24.79 -6.88
CA GLY A 292 15.54 24.86 -6.98
C GLY A 292 16.22 23.51 -7.16
N VAL A 293 15.55 22.49 -7.72
CA VAL A 293 16.21 21.23 -8.11
C VAL A 293 17.21 21.51 -9.23
N PRO A 294 18.51 21.18 -9.05
CA PRO A 294 19.56 21.54 -10.03
C PRO A 294 19.50 20.70 -11.31
N ASP A 295 19.11 19.43 -11.22
CA ASP A 295 19.04 18.51 -12.36
C ASP A 295 17.64 17.89 -12.45
N VAL A 296 16.85 18.28 -13.45
CA VAL A 296 15.50 17.78 -13.72
C VAL A 296 15.47 17.18 -15.13
N ARG A 297 15.04 15.92 -15.21
CA ARG A 297 14.98 15.18 -16.49
C ARG A 297 13.63 14.51 -16.63
N THR A 298 13.05 14.56 -17.83
CA THR A 298 11.86 13.79 -18.19
C THR A 298 12.23 12.71 -19.19
N VAL A 299 11.85 11.47 -18.91
CA VAL A 299 12.28 10.27 -19.65
C VAL A 299 11.07 9.38 -19.90
N ASP A 300 10.97 8.82 -21.12
CA ASP A 300 10.02 7.74 -21.40
C ASP A 300 10.48 6.45 -20.70
N PRO A 301 9.75 5.93 -19.73
CA PRO A 301 10.12 4.71 -19.02
C PRO A 301 10.01 3.44 -19.90
N ASN A 302 9.48 3.54 -21.12
CA ASN A 302 9.44 2.42 -22.07
C ASN A 302 10.71 2.35 -22.94
N ASP A 303 11.58 3.35 -22.91
CA ASP A 303 12.90 3.32 -23.57
C ASP A 303 13.99 2.89 -22.58
N MET A 304 14.41 1.63 -22.67
CA MET A 304 15.45 1.05 -21.83
C MET A 304 16.77 1.84 -21.86
N LYS A 305 17.17 2.35 -23.03
CA LYS A 305 18.44 3.07 -23.19
C LYS A 305 18.38 4.42 -22.48
N ALA A 306 17.26 5.13 -22.64
CA ALA A 306 17.03 6.42 -21.99
C ALA A 306 16.95 6.26 -20.47
N VAL A 307 16.19 5.26 -19.95
CA VAL A 307 16.11 4.94 -18.52
C VAL A 307 17.48 4.64 -17.95
N ARG A 308 18.24 3.77 -18.62
CA ARG A 308 19.59 3.38 -18.19
C ARG A 308 20.56 4.55 -18.15
N LEU A 309 20.53 5.42 -19.16
CA LEU A 309 21.38 6.60 -19.23
C LEU A 309 21.05 7.58 -18.11
N ALA A 310 19.78 7.93 -17.95
CA ALA A 310 19.32 8.87 -16.94
C ALA A 310 19.67 8.41 -15.51
N LEU A 311 19.39 7.15 -15.17
CA LEU A 311 19.73 6.59 -13.86
C LEU A 311 21.24 6.57 -13.62
N ARG A 312 22.04 6.19 -14.63
CA ARG A 312 23.51 6.16 -14.50
C ARG A 312 24.10 7.54 -14.27
N GLU A 313 23.59 8.55 -14.93
CA GLU A 313 24.09 9.92 -14.79
C GLU A 313 23.64 10.53 -13.47
N ALA A 314 22.38 10.41 -13.10
CA ALA A 314 21.83 10.94 -11.86
C ALA A 314 22.50 10.30 -10.62
N THR A 315 22.71 8.98 -10.62
CA THR A 315 23.32 8.26 -9.48
C THR A 315 24.83 8.47 -9.36
N ARG A 316 25.46 9.17 -10.30
CA ARG A 316 26.88 9.56 -10.24
C ARG A 316 27.07 11.05 -9.97
N SER A 317 26.00 11.79 -9.92
CA SER A 317 26.03 13.22 -9.61
C SER A 317 26.19 13.42 -8.10
N ASP A 318 26.97 14.41 -7.71
CA ASP A 318 27.10 14.88 -6.34
C ASP A 318 25.95 15.87 -5.97
N GLU A 319 25.10 16.21 -6.94
CA GLU A 319 23.94 17.09 -6.76
C GLU A 319 22.63 16.31 -6.77
N LEU A 320 21.59 16.91 -6.22
CA LEU A 320 20.23 16.35 -6.27
C LEU A 320 19.71 16.28 -7.69
N SER A 321 19.35 15.09 -8.14
CA SER A 321 18.75 14.84 -9.45
C SER A 321 17.31 14.34 -9.29
N VAL A 322 16.37 14.89 -10.07
CA VAL A 322 14.99 14.39 -10.16
C VAL A 322 14.72 13.91 -11.58
N ILE A 323 14.38 12.63 -11.71
CA ILE A 323 13.99 12.02 -12.99
C ILE A 323 12.49 11.79 -12.98
N VAL A 324 11.77 12.43 -13.90
CA VAL A 324 10.34 12.19 -14.15
C VAL A 324 10.22 11.12 -15.22
N PHE A 325 9.81 9.92 -14.82
CA PHE A 325 9.49 8.83 -15.74
C PHE A 325 8.02 8.92 -16.16
N ARG A 326 7.76 9.47 -17.32
CA ARG A 326 6.41 9.81 -17.78
C ARG A 326 5.90 8.87 -18.86
N SER A 327 4.85 8.12 -18.54
CA SER A 327 4.08 7.33 -19.50
C SER A 327 2.72 6.96 -18.89
N PRO A 328 1.59 7.13 -19.61
CA PRO A 328 0.27 6.82 -19.07
C PRO A 328 0.15 5.38 -18.59
N CYS A 329 -0.66 5.18 -17.54
CA CYS A 329 -0.98 3.85 -17.06
C CYS A 329 -1.71 3.04 -18.14
N VAL A 330 -1.27 1.81 -18.38
CA VAL A 330 -1.86 0.89 -19.38
C VAL A 330 -3.35 0.59 -19.17
N LEU A 331 -3.89 0.90 -17.99
CA LEU A 331 -5.31 0.74 -17.70
C LEU A 331 -6.16 1.96 -18.09
N ILE A 332 -5.53 3.11 -18.35
CA ILE A 332 -6.20 4.32 -18.87
C ILE A 332 -5.91 4.53 -20.34
N ASP A 333 -4.74 4.13 -20.81
CA ASP A 333 -4.41 4.11 -22.23
C ASP A 333 -4.94 2.79 -22.84
N ARG A 334 -6.07 2.88 -23.54
CA ARG A 334 -6.73 1.72 -24.13
C ARG A 334 -6.21 1.35 -25.52
N ILE A 335 -5.23 2.06 -26.02
CA ILE A 335 -4.64 1.80 -27.34
C ILE A 335 -3.79 0.54 -27.22
N ARG A 336 -4.27 -0.54 -27.83
CA ARG A 336 -3.50 -1.77 -27.98
C ARG A 336 -2.69 -1.70 -29.26
N LYS A 337 -1.39 -1.86 -29.14
CA LYS A 337 -0.46 -2.04 -30.27
C LYS A 337 -0.45 -3.53 -30.67
N PRO A 338 0.02 -3.87 -31.87
CA PRO A 338 0.24 -5.25 -32.24
C PRO A 338 1.07 -6.00 -31.18
N ALA A 339 0.64 -7.22 -30.84
CA ALA A 339 1.34 -8.04 -29.87
C ALA A 339 2.74 -8.44 -30.35
N TYR A 340 3.55 -8.95 -29.45
CA TYR A 340 4.84 -9.54 -29.77
C TYR A 340 4.73 -11.07 -29.71
N VAL A 341 5.57 -11.74 -30.49
CA VAL A 341 5.74 -13.20 -30.48
C VAL A 341 7.21 -13.53 -30.33
N VAL A 342 7.50 -14.75 -29.92
CA VAL A 342 8.86 -15.28 -29.82
C VAL A 342 9.13 -16.14 -31.06
N ALA A 343 10.16 -15.78 -31.81
CA ALA A 343 10.59 -16.54 -33.00
C ALA A 343 11.42 -17.78 -32.59
N ASP A 344 11.54 -18.72 -33.51
CA ASP A 344 12.30 -19.97 -33.34
C ASP A 344 13.80 -19.76 -33.05
N THR A 345 14.31 -18.56 -33.25
CA THR A 345 15.68 -18.15 -32.88
C THR A 345 15.89 -17.95 -31.38
N CYS A 346 14.87 -18.20 -30.54
CA CYS A 346 14.99 -18.10 -29.11
C CYS A 346 16.02 -19.12 -28.58
N THR A 347 16.95 -18.68 -27.76
CA THR A 347 18.02 -19.50 -27.18
C THR A 347 17.74 -19.95 -25.74
N ALA A 348 16.50 -19.81 -25.27
CA ALA A 348 16.10 -20.15 -23.90
C ALA A 348 16.92 -19.44 -22.79
N CYS A 349 17.58 -18.30 -23.09
CA CYS A 349 18.46 -17.60 -22.13
C CYS A 349 17.71 -16.99 -20.92
N GLY A 350 16.37 -16.87 -20.98
CA GLY A 350 15.53 -16.42 -19.90
C GLY A 350 15.62 -14.92 -19.53
N VAL A 351 16.38 -14.09 -20.24
CA VAL A 351 16.56 -12.67 -19.91
C VAL A 351 15.25 -11.90 -19.95
N CYS A 352 14.39 -12.14 -20.93
CA CYS A 352 13.07 -11.49 -21.06
C CYS A 352 12.13 -11.81 -19.89
N THR A 353 12.22 -13.00 -19.29
CA THR A 353 11.37 -13.39 -18.16
C THR A 353 11.76 -12.67 -16.87
N THR A 354 13.00 -12.18 -16.77
CA THR A 354 13.45 -11.37 -15.62
C THR A 354 12.79 -9.99 -15.55
N LEU A 355 12.05 -9.59 -16.58
CA LEU A 355 11.17 -8.42 -16.53
C LEU A 355 9.93 -8.66 -15.65
N GLY A 356 9.55 -9.92 -15.39
CA GLY A 356 8.36 -10.26 -14.62
C GLY A 356 7.05 -9.84 -15.30
N CYS A 357 7.02 -9.75 -16.64
CA CYS A 357 5.80 -9.43 -17.38
C CYS A 357 4.85 -10.65 -17.35
N PRO A 358 3.57 -10.49 -16.91
CA PRO A 358 2.65 -11.60 -16.83
C PRO A 358 2.27 -12.21 -18.20
N ALA A 359 2.53 -11.48 -19.30
CA ALA A 359 2.36 -12.00 -20.65
C ALA A 359 3.51 -12.89 -21.12
N ILE A 360 4.61 -13.00 -20.35
CA ILE A 360 5.79 -13.79 -20.74
C ILE A 360 5.92 -14.99 -19.79
N ALA A 361 5.90 -16.18 -20.37
CA ALA A 361 6.14 -17.44 -19.66
C ALA A 361 7.35 -18.17 -20.25
N LYS A 362 7.72 -19.29 -19.63
CA LYS A 362 8.67 -20.27 -20.16
C LYS A 362 7.92 -21.56 -20.51
N THR A 363 8.33 -22.17 -21.60
CA THR A 363 7.95 -23.55 -21.94
C THR A 363 8.75 -24.55 -21.10
N GLU A 364 8.42 -25.82 -21.16
CA GLU A 364 9.11 -26.91 -20.41
C GLU A 364 10.61 -27.00 -20.78
N ASP A 365 10.95 -26.74 -22.05
CA ASP A 365 12.31 -26.72 -22.56
C ASP A 365 13.04 -25.36 -22.34
N GLY A 366 12.41 -24.42 -21.61
CA GLY A 366 12.99 -23.15 -21.17
C GLY A 366 12.86 -21.99 -22.15
N HIS A 367 12.31 -22.21 -23.35
CA HIS A 367 12.09 -21.13 -24.32
C HIS A 367 11.03 -20.13 -23.81
N ALA A 368 11.17 -18.87 -24.20
CA ALA A 368 10.17 -17.87 -23.87
C ALA A 368 8.93 -18.04 -24.76
N VAL A 369 7.76 -17.77 -24.20
CA VAL A 369 6.50 -17.67 -24.92
C VAL A 369 5.77 -16.42 -24.49
N ILE A 370 5.09 -15.73 -25.42
CA ILE A 370 4.30 -14.55 -25.13
C ILE A 370 2.83 -14.85 -25.40
N ASP A 371 2.01 -14.68 -24.37
CA ASP A 371 0.55 -14.77 -24.49
C ASP A 371 0.04 -13.50 -25.19
N GLY A 372 -0.37 -13.65 -26.46
CA GLY A 372 -0.90 -12.56 -27.27
C GLY A 372 -2.21 -11.95 -26.72
N SER A 373 -2.97 -12.68 -25.91
CA SER A 373 -4.19 -12.19 -25.27
C SER A 373 -3.89 -11.19 -24.14
N MET A 374 -2.75 -11.34 -23.48
CA MET A 374 -2.26 -10.47 -22.41
C MET A 374 -1.31 -9.39 -22.92
N CYS A 375 -0.62 -9.63 -24.01
CA CYS A 375 0.37 -8.70 -24.57
C CYS A 375 -0.31 -7.45 -25.12
N ILE A 376 0.20 -6.26 -24.74
CA ILE A 376 -0.29 -4.95 -25.23
C ILE A 376 0.63 -4.31 -26.26
N GLY A 377 1.72 -4.98 -26.67
CA GLY A 377 2.64 -4.46 -27.68
C GLY A 377 3.56 -3.34 -27.22
N CYS A 378 3.91 -3.25 -25.93
CA CYS A 378 4.74 -2.16 -25.39
C CYS A 378 6.22 -2.20 -25.81
N GLY A 379 6.75 -3.31 -26.34
CA GLY A 379 8.13 -3.45 -26.81
C GLY A 379 9.21 -3.54 -25.75
N GLN A 380 8.87 -3.53 -24.44
CA GLN A 380 9.87 -3.58 -23.37
C GLN A 380 10.73 -4.84 -23.42
N CYS A 381 10.13 -6.02 -23.70
CA CYS A 381 10.83 -7.29 -23.74
C CYS A 381 11.73 -7.46 -24.98
N GLU A 382 11.37 -6.86 -26.10
CA GLU A 382 12.18 -6.83 -27.32
C GLU A 382 13.56 -6.18 -27.06
N GLN A 383 13.59 -5.07 -26.32
CA GLN A 383 14.81 -4.33 -26.01
C GLN A 383 15.79 -5.14 -25.12
N TYR A 384 15.32 -6.17 -24.42
CA TYR A 384 16.15 -7.07 -23.61
C TYR A 384 16.57 -8.32 -24.36
N CYS A 385 16.04 -8.59 -25.55
CA CYS A 385 16.38 -9.76 -26.33
C CYS A 385 17.65 -9.52 -27.17
N ALA A 386 18.78 -9.99 -26.68
CA ALA A 386 20.07 -9.86 -27.41
C ALA A 386 20.06 -10.60 -28.76
N PHE A 387 19.22 -11.65 -28.89
CA PHE A 387 19.12 -12.48 -30.09
C PHE A 387 18.05 -11.97 -31.06
N LYS A 388 17.34 -10.87 -30.72
CA LYS A 388 16.24 -10.32 -31.52
C LYS A 388 15.14 -11.35 -31.84
N SER A 389 14.96 -12.32 -30.95
CA SER A 389 13.93 -13.37 -31.10
C SER A 389 12.53 -12.91 -30.69
N ILE A 390 12.36 -11.73 -30.10
CA ILE A 390 11.07 -11.15 -29.77
C ILE A 390 10.76 -10.13 -30.84
N VAL A 391 9.69 -10.41 -31.61
CA VAL A 391 9.32 -9.61 -32.80
C VAL A 391 7.87 -9.16 -32.71
N SER A 392 7.57 -7.96 -33.23
CA SER A 392 6.20 -7.46 -33.33
C SER A 392 5.41 -8.24 -34.37
N THR A 393 4.13 -8.45 -34.10
CA THR A 393 3.20 -9.02 -35.09
C THR A 393 2.67 -7.99 -36.09
N ALA A 394 3.05 -6.71 -35.95
CA ALA A 394 2.73 -5.70 -36.94
C ALA A 394 3.31 -6.10 -38.30
N LYS A 395 2.53 -5.97 -39.36
CA LYS A 395 3.04 -6.11 -40.73
C LYS A 395 3.92 -4.89 -41.02
N GLU A 396 5.04 -5.12 -41.70
CA GLU A 396 5.86 -4.00 -42.21
C GLU A 396 4.98 -3.10 -43.09
N GLY A 397 4.68 -1.90 -42.62
CA GLY A 397 3.88 -0.91 -43.36
C GLY A 397 2.59 -0.43 -42.68
N GLU A 398 2.26 -0.91 -41.46
CA GLU A 398 1.17 -0.36 -40.62
C GLU A 398 1.66 0.58 -39.51
#